data_7e9e061dac40133b1851b4d098c079f2
#
_entry.id   7e9e061dac40133b1851b4d098c079f2
#
_cell.length_a   1.000
_cell.length_b   1.000
_cell.length_c   1.000
_cell.angle_alpha   90.00
_cell.angle_beta   90.00
_cell.angle_gamma   90.00
#
_symmetry.space_group_name_H-M   'P 1'
#
loop_
_entity.id
_entity.type
_entity.pdbx_description
1 polymer ?
#
loop_
_entity_poly.entity_id
_entity_poly.type
_entity_poly.pdbx_seq_one_letter_code
_entity_poly.pdbx_strand_id
1 'polypeptide(L)'
;MSYKHNILKERFDLEVSTANSTIKGEWELDKNANILFGVAVTSDNEELIYYRGTQKMQVNDQELFPEEFETKLLMSGLSVAPNQRMVKVGNVETGNNRVEVWYKDQDHPKTRFVPYRITFYFFSKVK
;
A
#
# COMPACT_ATOMS: atom_id res chain seq x y z
N MET A 1 10.69 29.32 -0.86
CA MET A 1 10.14 28.23 -0.05
C MET A 1 10.20 26.91 -0.82
N SER A 2 10.61 25.87 -0.16
CA SER A 2 10.70 24.57 -0.81
C SER A 2 9.44 23.74 -0.57
N TYR A 3 8.79 23.30 -1.64
CA TYR A 3 7.62 22.43 -1.56
C TYR A 3 7.96 21.02 -1.07
N LYS A 4 9.24 20.66 -1.05
CA LYS A 4 9.68 19.34 -0.58
C LYS A 4 9.30 19.06 0.86
N HIS A 5 9.17 20.11 1.68
CA HIS A 5 8.84 19.98 3.09
C HIS A 5 7.34 19.73 3.32
N ASN A 6 6.53 19.80 2.27
CA ASN A 6 5.08 19.68 2.38
C ASN A 6 4.58 18.27 2.08
N ILE A 7 5.48 17.34 1.77
CA ILE A 7 5.13 15.98 1.41
C ILE A 7 5.82 14.99 2.34
N LEU A 8 5.02 14.12 2.94
CA LEU A 8 5.50 13.00 3.74
C LEU A 8 5.46 11.72 2.90
N LYS A 9 6.50 10.91 3.01
CA LYS A 9 6.61 9.60 2.39
C LYS A 9 6.84 8.60 3.50
N GLU A 10 5.89 7.72 3.74
CA GLU A 10 5.95 6.77 4.84
C GLU A 10 5.89 5.34 4.32
N ARG A 11 6.65 4.47 4.94
CA ARG A 11 6.80 3.08 4.54
C ARG A 11 6.34 2.15 5.66
N PHE A 12 5.54 1.15 5.29
CA PHE A 12 5.10 0.11 6.21
C PHE A 12 5.21 -1.26 5.55
N ASP A 13 5.67 -2.26 6.30
CA ASP A 13 5.91 -3.60 5.78
C ASP A 13 4.95 -4.62 6.38
N LEU A 14 4.56 -5.61 5.58
CA LEU A 14 3.86 -6.81 6.01
C LEU A 14 4.63 -8.04 5.57
N GLU A 15 4.74 -9.03 6.46
CA GLU A 15 5.35 -10.32 6.14
C GLU A 15 4.26 -11.35 5.88
N VAL A 16 4.35 -12.02 4.73
CA VAL A 16 3.45 -13.11 4.36
C VAL A 16 4.20 -14.41 4.55
N SER A 17 3.94 -15.09 5.65
CA SER A 17 4.66 -16.32 6.02
C SER A 17 3.87 -17.60 5.77
N THR A 18 2.58 -17.50 5.49
CA THR A 18 1.69 -18.65 5.29
C THR A 18 0.87 -18.44 4.02
N ALA A 19 0.82 -19.46 3.16
CA ALA A 19 0.01 -19.44 1.94
C ALA A 19 -1.48 -19.36 2.29
N ASN A 20 -2.24 -18.72 1.41
CA ASN A 20 -3.71 -18.60 1.53
C ASN A 20 -4.18 -17.99 2.85
N SER A 21 -3.41 -17.02 3.35
CA SER A 21 -3.72 -16.34 4.60
C SER A 21 -4.15 -14.90 4.36
N THR A 22 -4.87 -14.34 5.32
CA THR A 22 -5.18 -12.90 5.36
C THR A 22 -4.42 -12.29 6.52
N ILE A 23 -3.69 -11.21 6.24
CA ILE A 23 -2.86 -10.53 7.22
C ILE A 23 -3.34 -9.09 7.34
N LYS A 24 -3.58 -8.66 8.59
CA LYS A 24 -3.96 -7.29 8.85
C LYS A 24 -2.74 -6.48 9.27
N GLY A 25 -2.50 -5.35 8.58
CA GLY A 25 -1.59 -4.32 9.01
C GLY A 25 -2.37 -3.14 9.55
N GLU A 26 -1.89 -2.56 10.63
CA GLU A 26 -2.51 -1.40 11.26
C GLU A 26 -1.41 -0.43 11.66
N TRP A 27 -1.46 0.78 11.11
CA TRP A 27 -0.38 1.75 11.28
C TRP A 27 -0.94 3.13 11.53
N GLU A 28 -0.10 4.00 12.10
CA GLU A 28 -0.41 5.42 12.22
C GLU A 28 0.50 6.20 11.29
N LEU A 29 -0.09 7.09 10.50
CA LEU A 29 0.66 8.07 9.73
C LEU A 29 1.22 9.13 10.67
N ASP A 30 2.24 9.85 10.21
CA ASP A 30 2.80 10.97 10.95
C ASP A 30 1.69 11.93 11.37
N LYS A 31 1.78 12.44 12.59
CA LYS A 31 0.78 13.38 13.13
C LYS A 31 0.63 14.65 12.30
N ASN A 32 1.63 14.99 11.49
CA ASN A 32 1.58 16.14 10.62
C ASN A 32 0.95 15.84 9.26
N ALA A 33 0.64 14.59 8.97
CA ALA A 33 -0.07 14.22 7.75
C ALA A 33 -1.47 14.82 7.78
N ASN A 34 -1.90 15.35 6.64
CA ASN A 34 -3.20 16.01 6.53
C ASN A 34 -4.05 15.40 5.43
N ILE A 35 -3.48 15.31 4.22
CA ILE A 35 -4.17 14.77 3.05
C ILE A 35 -3.32 13.66 2.44
N LEU A 36 -3.88 12.46 2.37
CA LEU A 36 -3.27 11.35 1.65
C LEU A 36 -3.65 11.49 0.18
N PHE A 37 -2.65 11.47 -0.70
CA PHE A 37 -2.91 11.62 -2.14
C PHE A 37 -2.34 10.49 -3.00
N GLY A 38 -1.52 9.62 -2.45
CA GLY A 38 -0.95 8.52 -3.22
C GLY A 38 -0.56 7.31 -2.39
N VAL A 39 -0.63 6.15 -3.01
CA VAL A 39 -0.22 4.87 -2.44
C VAL A 39 0.59 4.11 -3.48
N ALA A 40 1.67 3.48 -3.05
CA ALA A 40 2.44 2.58 -3.90
C ALA A 40 2.76 1.30 -3.13
N VAL A 41 2.95 0.21 -3.86
CA VAL A 41 3.23 -1.10 -3.27
C VAL A 41 4.43 -1.71 -3.98
N THR A 42 5.34 -2.28 -3.20
CA THR A 42 6.45 -3.07 -3.71
C THR A 42 6.58 -4.36 -2.90
N SER A 43 7.42 -5.25 -3.37
CA SER A 43 7.69 -6.51 -2.68
C SER A 43 9.11 -6.98 -2.98
N ASP A 44 9.67 -7.78 -2.08
CA ASP A 44 10.91 -8.49 -2.34
C ASP A 44 10.70 -9.65 -3.32
N ASN A 45 9.44 -10.00 -3.59
CA ASN A 45 9.06 -10.99 -4.59
C ASN A 45 7.82 -10.50 -5.34
N GLU A 46 8.04 -9.66 -6.35
CA GLU A 46 6.96 -9.02 -7.10
C GLU A 46 6.08 -10.00 -7.86
N GLU A 47 6.62 -11.14 -8.28
CA GLU A 47 5.85 -12.17 -8.98
C GLU A 47 4.73 -12.71 -8.08
N LEU A 48 5.03 -12.97 -6.82
CA LEU A 48 4.02 -13.48 -5.88
C LEU A 48 2.92 -12.47 -5.63
N ILE A 49 3.28 -11.21 -5.38
CA ILE A 49 2.26 -10.18 -5.16
C ILE A 49 1.41 -9.95 -6.42
N TYR A 50 2.03 -10.01 -7.59
CA TYR A 50 1.34 -9.80 -8.86
C TYR A 50 0.23 -10.84 -9.09
N TYR A 51 0.53 -12.11 -8.88
CA TYR A 51 -0.42 -13.18 -9.15
C TYR A 51 -1.32 -13.53 -7.96
N ARG A 52 -0.84 -13.34 -6.73
CA ARG A 52 -1.48 -13.88 -5.53
C ARG A 52 -2.14 -12.83 -4.64
N GLY A 53 -1.80 -11.56 -4.79
CA GLY A 53 -2.14 -10.55 -3.81
C GLY A 53 -3.41 -9.78 -4.10
N THR A 54 -4.30 -9.70 -3.12
CA THR A 54 -5.44 -8.78 -3.10
C THR A 54 -5.50 -8.12 -1.73
N GLN A 55 -6.21 -7.00 -1.63
CA GLN A 55 -6.26 -6.27 -0.37
C GLN A 55 -7.51 -5.41 -0.25
N LYS A 56 -7.84 -5.10 0.99
CA LYS A 56 -8.76 -4.04 1.38
C LYS A 56 -7.96 -3.00 2.16
N MET A 57 -8.22 -1.73 1.95
CA MET A 57 -7.49 -0.66 2.63
C MET A 57 -8.45 0.43 3.12
N GLN A 58 -8.23 0.87 4.34
CA GLN A 58 -8.97 1.99 4.94
C GLN A 58 -8.01 3.01 5.54
N VAL A 59 -8.36 4.27 5.42
CA VAL A 59 -7.68 5.39 6.08
C VAL A 59 -8.74 6.24 6.75
N ASN A 60 -8.54 6.55 8.03
CA ASN A 60 -9.51 7.34 8.81
C ASN A 60 -10.92 6.71 8.73
N ASP A 61 -10.98 5.38 8.82
CA ASP A 61 -12.21 4.58 8.73
C ASP A 61 -12.95 4.73 7.39
N GLN A 62 -12.29 5.35 6.40
CA GLN A 62 -12.82 5.48 5.05
C GLN A 62 -12.16 4.46 4.13
N GLU A 63 -12.97 3.67 3.44
CA GLU A 63 -12.46 2.65 2.52
C GLU A 63 -11.84 3.32 1.29
N LEU A 64 -10.56 3.01 1.02
CA LEU A 64 -9.87 3.44 -0.19
C LEU A 64 -9.97 2.40 -1.29
N PHE A 65 -9.76 1.14 -0.92
CA PHE A 65 -9.83 0.02 -1.85
C PHE A 65 -10.72 -1.05 -1.24
N PRO A 66 -11.70 -1.56 -2.00
CA PRO A 66 -12.61 -2.59 -1.49
C PRO A 66 -11.91 -3.92 -1.32
N GLU A 67 -12.59 -4.84 -0.62
CA GLU A 67 -12.09 -6.18 -0.42
C GLU A 67 -11.76 -6.86 -1.75
N GLU A 68 -10.64 -7.60 -1.76
CA GLU A 68 -10.13 -8.31 -2.94
C GLU A 68 -9.72 -7.40 -4.11
N PHE A 69 -9.44 -6.12 -3.83
CA PHE A 69 -8.81 -5.25 -4.83
C PHE A 69 -7.43 -5.80 -5.17
N GLU A 70 -7.16 -6.01 -6.45
CA GLU A 70 -5.90 -6.63 -6.87
C GLU A 70 -4.70 -5.72 -6.58
N THR A 71 -3.76 -6.24 -5.78
CA THR A 71 -2.60 -5.47 -5.36
C THR A 71 -1.70 -5.09 -6.54
N LYS A 72 -1.69 -5.90 -7.60
CA LYS A 72 -0.91 -5.57 -8.81
C LYS A 72 -1.27 -4.21 -9.41
N LEU A 73 -2.49 -3.72 -9.18
CA LEU A 73 -2.90 -2.41 -9.67
C LEU A 73 -2.22 -1.26 -8.94
N LEU A 74 -1.62 -1.53 -7.78
CA LEU A 74 -0.87 -0.55 -6.99
C LEU A 74 0.63 -0.61 -7.26
N MET A 75 1.06 -1.56 -8.08
CA MET A 75 2.47 -1.73 -8.44
C MET A 75 2.81 -0.97 -9.71
N SER A 76 4.07 -0.57 -9.82
CA SER A 76 4.59 0.07 -11.03
C SER A 76 5.85 -0.62 -11.49
N GLY A 77 6.01 -0.73 -12.81
CA GLY A 77 7.23 -1.30 -13.38
C GLY A 77 8.43 -0.36 -13.21
N LEU A 78 9.62 -0.92 -13.39
CA LEU A 78 10.86 -0.17 -13.27
C LEU A 78 11.01 0.93 -14.33
N SER A 79 10.31 0.80 -15.44
CA SER A 79 10.33 1.80 -16.52
C SER A 79 9.52 3.06 -16.22
N VAL A 80 8.74 3.04 -15.13
CA VAL A 80 7.92 4.19 -14.74
C VAL A 80 8.77 5.14 -13.92
N ALA A 81 8.66 6.43 -14.19
CA ALA A 81 9.40 7.45 -13.44
C ALA A 81 9.00 7.40 -11.96
N PRO A 82 9.94 7.65 -11.02
CA PRO A 82 9.64 7.52 -9.58
C PRO A 82 8.44 8.32 -9.10
N ASN A 83 8.23 9.53 -9.63
CA ASN A 83 7.10 10.37 -9.25
C ASN A 83 5.77 9.91 -9.83
N GLN A 84 5.79 8.92 -10.73
CA GLN A 84 4.60 8.35 -11.35
C GLN A 84 4.29 6.95 -10.86
N ARG A 85 5.08 6.43 -9.92
CA ARG A 85 4.91 5.05 -9.42
C ARG A 85 3.80 4.90 -8.40
N MET A 86 3.30 5.98 -7.86
CA MET A 86 2.19 5.91 -6.92
C MET A 86 0.86 5.93 -7.64
N VAL A 87 -0.12 5.24 -7.06
CA VAL A 87 -1.51 5.34 -7.48
C VAL A 87 -2.14 6.52 -6.74
N LYS A 88 -2.72 7.44 -7.49
CA LYS A 88 -3.40 8.59 -6.90
C LYS A 88 -4.73 8.15 -6.32
N VAL A 89 -4.97 8.51 -5.08
CA VAL A 89 -6.21 8.16 -4.36
C VAL A 89 -7.15 9.36 -4.19
N GLY A 90 -6.87 10.46 -4.87
CA GLY A 90 -7.58 11.73 -4.70
C GLY A 90 -7.00 12.48 -3.51
N ASN A 91 -7.86 13.23 -2.83
CA ASN A 91 -7.46 13.95 -1.63
C ASN A 91 -8.24 13.37 -0.45
N VAL A 92 -7.61 12.48 0.29
CA VAL A 92 -8.24 11.79 1.41
C VAL A 92 -7.76 12.41 2.71
N GLU A 93 -8.69 12.93 3.51
CA GLU A 93 -8.34 13.47 4.82
C GLU A 93 -7.85 12.33 5.71
N THR A 94 -6.67 12.51 6.32
CA THR A 94 -6.07 11.50 7.19
C THR A 94 -6.78 11.39 8.54
N GLY A 95 -7.42 12.47 8.97
CA GLY A 95 -8.23 12.48 10.19
C GLY A 95 -7.50 11.94 11.41
N ASN A 96 -7.84 10.75 11.84
CA ASN A 96 -7.20 10.07 12.97
C ASN A 96 -5.83 9.46 12.62
N ASN A 97 -5.37 9.59 11.38
CA ASN A 97 -4.10 9.07 10.87
C ASN A 97 -3.98 7.54 10.91
N ARG A 98 -5.08 6.85 11.10
CA ARG A 98 -5.06 5.39 11.19
C ARG A 98 -5.22 4.75 9.84
N VAL A 99 -4.28 3.88 9.48
CA VAL A 99 -4.30 3.09 8.25
C VAL A 99 -4.50 1.62 8.61
N GLU A 100 -5.45 0.98 7.94
CA GLU A 100 -5.71 -0.44 8.11
C GLU A 100 -5.68 -1.11 6.74
N VAL A 101 -4.91 -2.21 6.62
CA VAL A 101 -4.81 -2.98 5.40
C VAL A 101 -5.07 -4.44 5.73
N TRP A 102 -5.97 -5.07 4.98
CA TRP A 102 -6.18 -6.52 5.03
C TRP A 102 -5.65 -7.09 3.73
N TYR A 103 -4.47 -7.71 3.79
CA TYR A 103 -3.84 -8.32 2.63
C TYR A 103 -4.15 -9.80 2.61
N LYS A 104 -4.60 -10.29 1.45
CA LYS A 104 -4.96 -11.69 1.26
C LYS A 104 -4.05 -12.32 0.23
N ASP A 105 -3.39 -13.41 0.61
CA ASP A 105 -2.60 -14.25 -0.28
C ASP A 105 -3.46 -15.43 -0.76
N GLN A 106 -3.51 -15.65 -2.07
CA GLN A 106 -4.29 -16.73 -2.68
C GLN A 106 -3.45 -17.51 -3.68
N ASP A 107 -3.58 -18.83 -3.68
CA ASP A 107 -2.89 -19.68 -4.63
C ASP A 107 -3.20 -19.29 -6.07
N HIS A 108 -2.18 -19.40 -6.91
CA HIS A 108 -2.29 -19.15 -8.33
C HIS A 108 -1.46 -20.20 -9.08
N PRO A 109 -1.98 -20.79 -10.19
CA PRO A 109 -1.28 -21.87 -10.91
C PRO A 109 0.11 -21.50 -11.43
N LYS A 110 0.37 -20.22 -11.65
CA LYS A 110 1.65 -19.73 -12.15
C LYS A 110 2.69 -19.50 -11.07
N THR A 111 2.35 -19.70 -9.79
CA THR A 111 3.24 -19.38 -8.69
C THR A 111 3.38 -20.55 -7.73
N ARG A 112 4.54 -20.60 -7.10
CA ARG A 112 4.80 -21.48 -5.97
C ARG A 112 5.01 -20.59 -4.75
N PHE A 113 4.29 -20.85 -3.67
CA PHE A 113 4.40 -20.03 -2.48
C PHE A 113 5.77 -20.15 -1.83
N VAL A 114 6.36 -19.01 -1.52
CA VAL A 114 7.47 -18.87 -0.57
C VAL A 114 7.14 -17.63 0.29
N PRO A 115 7.62 -17.56 1.53
CA PRO A 115 7.39 -16.36 2.34
C PRO A 115 7.92 -15.11 1.63
N TYR A 116 7.15 -14.03 1.70
CA TYR A 116 7.53 -12.77 1.05
C TYR A 116 7.08 -11.58 1.87
N ARG A 117 7.70 -10.43 1.59
CA ARG A 117 7.38 -9.16 2.25
C ARG A 117 6.68 -8.23 1.26
N ILE A 118 5.69 -7.51 1.76
CA ILE A 118 5.02 -6.45 1.01
C ILE A 118 5.32 -5.14 1.70
N THR A 119 5.66 -4.13 0.90
CA THR A 119 5.92 -2.78 1.41
C THR A 119 4.91 -1.83 0.81
N PHE A 120 4.24 -1.08 1.68
CA PHE A 120 3.29 -0.03 1.32
C PHE A 120 3.93 1.32 1.57
N TYR A 121 3.81 2.22 0.59
CA TYR A 121 4.24 3.60 0.71
C TYR A 121 3.02 4.51 0.66
N PHE A 122 2.95 5.42 1.59
CA PHE A 122 1.87 6.41 1.67
C PHE A 122 2.46 7.80 1.48
N PHE A 123 1.86 8.56 0.57
CA PHE A 123 2.29 9.92 0.23
C PHE A 123 1.23 10.90 0.68
N SER A 124 1.61 11.77 1.63
CA SER A 124 0.67 12.71 2.24
C SER A 124 1.18 14.14 2.16
N LYS A 125 0.24 15.07 2.09
CA LYS A 125 0.55 16.51 2.25
C LYS A 125 0.55 16.83 3.73
N VAL A 126 1.43 17.72 4.14
CA VAL A 126 1.55 18.20 5.52
C VAL A 126 0.56 19.35 5.75
N LYS A 127 0.12 19.47 6.98
CA LYS A 127 -0.74 20.59 7.40
C LYS A 127 -0.08 21.93 7.17
#